data_622f4d26652844472baa7231584e59f8
#
_entry.id   622f4d26652844472baa7231584e59f8
#
_cell.length_a   1.000
_cell.length_b   1.000
_cell.length_c   1.000
_cell.angle_alpha   90.00
_cell.angle_beta   90.00
_cell.angle_gamma   90.00
#
_symmetry.space_group_name_H-M   'P 1'
#
loop_
_entity.id
_entity.type
_entity.pdbx_description
1 polymer ?
#
loop_
_entity_poly.entity_id
_entity_poly.type
_entity_poly.pdbx_seq_one_letter_code
_entity_poly.pdbx_strand_id
1 'polypeptide(L)'
;MAGRGGRGRGPSRDRSADEDEPRPVDPAKEQRKATDICYALLTARARTRVELKDALLRKGISEQTAELVLGKFDRAGLIDDAAFAEVWVRSRHTYQGLARRALAMELRRKGVADEVAAEAVAAVDDEAEEDRARDLVRKKLRTMATLDDTTRIRRLVAALARKGYGEGLAYRVVRDELRRAGDETTALDDLL
;
A
#
# COMPACT_ATOMS: atom_id res chain seq x y z
N MET A 1 38.59 -14.19 80.32
CA MET A 1 37.67 -15.35 80.29
C MET A 1 36.58 -15.08 79.23
N ALA A 2 36.44 -15.93 78.43
CA ALA A 2 35.68 -16.11 77.20
C ALA A 2 34.17 -15.81 77.29
N GLY A 3 33.61 -15.17 76.29
CA GLY A 3 32.19 -15.01 76.04
C GLY A 3 31.95 -14.98 74.53
N ARG A 4 31.54 -16.10 73.93
CA ARG A 4 31.25 -16.31 72.49
C ARG A 4 29.94 -15.63 72.12
N GLY A 5 29.97 -14.75 71.15
CA GLY A 5 28.81 -14.19 70.47
C GLY A 5 28.30 -15.10 69.41
N GLY A 6 27.03 -15.56 69.51
CA GLY A 6 26.30 -16.30 68.52
C GLY A 6 25.85 -15.39 67.36
N ARG A 7 26.24 -15.72 66.14
CA ARG A 7 25.70 -15.09 64.91
C ARG A 7 24.38 -15.75 64.54
N GLY A 8 23.27 -15.01 64.72
CA GLY A 8 21.98 -15.36 64.17
C GLY A 8 21.99 -15.24 62.67
N ARG A 9 21.80 -16.36 61.96
CA ARG A 9 21.46 -16.39 60.52
C ARG A 9 20.00 -16.01 60.41
N GLY A 10 19.75 -14.82 59.82
CA GLY A 10 18.41 -14.45 59.34
C GLY A 10 17.96 -15.34 58.20
N PRO A 11 16.67 -15.61 58.08
CA PRO A 11 16.15 -16.45 57.02
C PRO A 11 16.28 -15.72 55.64
N SER A 12 16.89 -16.44 54.71
CA SER A 12 16.91 -16.05 53.31
C SER A 12 15.47 -15.89 52.81
N ARG A 13 15.08 -14.70 52.44
CA ARG A 13 13.85 -14.49 51.70
C ARG A 13 14.06 -15.12 50.35
N ASP A 14 13.44 -16.26 50.18
CA ASP A 14 13.16 -16.88 48.93
C ASP A 14 12.34 -15.88 48.09
N ARG A 15 13.01 -15.22 47.15
CA ARG A 15 12.33 -14.46 46.11
C ARG A 15 11.83 -15.50 45.12
N SER A 16 10.66 -16.01 45.40
CA SER A 16 9.89 -16.84 44.54
C SER A 16 9.81 -16.20 43.14
N ALA A 17 10.16 -17.05 42.18
CA ALA A 17 10.06 -16.83 40.75
C ALA A 17 8.58 -16.75 40.30
N ASP A 18 7.91 -15.65 40.66
CA ASP A 18 6.50 -15.39 40.33
C ASP A 18 6.33 -14.15 39.45
N GLU A 19 7.38 -13.74 38.72
CA GLU A 19 7.34 -12.46 37.97
C GLU A 19 7.24 -12.60 36.45
N ASP A 20 6.92 -13.77 35.88
CA ASP A 20 6.87 -13.91 34.40
C ASP A 20 5.65 -14.67 33.87
N GLU A 21 4.53 -14.67 34.58
CA GLU A 21 3.25 -15.02 33.95
C GLU A 21 2.67 -13.76 33.30
N PRO A 22 2.39 -13.80 31.98
CA PRO A 22 1.75 -12.67 31.28
C PRO A 22 0.41 -12.39 31.96
N ARG A 23 0.32 -11.26 32.66
CA ARG A 23 -0.92 -10.83 33.33
C ARG A 23 -2.06 -10.88 32.30
N PRO A 24 -3.19 -11.55 32.60
CA PRO A 24 -4.32 -11.61 31.70
C PRO A 24 -4.73 -10.19 31.32
N VAL A 25 -4.60 -9.88 30.03
CA VAL A 25 -4.96 -8.55 29.50
C VAL A 25 -6.46 -8.40 29.69
N ASP A 26 -6.89 -7.39 30.45
CA ASP A 26 -8.30 -7.05 30.63
C ASP A 26 -8.92 -6.79 29.23
N PRO A 27 -9.86 -7.64 28.75
CA PRO A 27 -10.40 -7.52 27.41
C PRO A 27 -11.05 -6.16 27.16
N ALA A 28 -11.63 -5.53 28.19
CA ALA A 28 -12.25 -4.23 28.06
C ALA A 28 -11.21 -3.11 27.84
N LYS A 29 -10.06 -3.20 28.52
CA LYS A 29 -8.95 -2.26 28.31
C LYS A 29 -8.32 -2.42 26.94
N GLU A 30 -8.11 -3.67 26.51
CA GLU A 30 -7.56 -3.96 25.18
C GLU A 30 -8.46 -3.41 24.09
N GLN A 31 -9.78 -3.62 24.21
CA GLN A 31 -10.76 -3.11 23.26
C GLN A 31 -10.77 -1.58 23.18
N ARG A 32 -10.70 -0.87 24.33
CA ARG A 32 -10.58 0.59 24.36
C ARG A 32 -9.32 1.05 23.65
N LYS A 33 -8.16 0.45 23.99
CA LYS A 33 -6.88 0.74 23.34
C LYS A 33 -6.95 0.54 21.84
N ALA A 34 -7.54 -0.56 21.36
CA ALA A 34 -7.72 -0.83 19.94
C ALA A 34 -8.59 0.24 19.26
N THR A 35 -9.68 0.63 19.90
CA THR A 35 -10.58 1.67 19.41
C THR A 35 -9.87 3.02 19.27
N ASP A 36 -9.12 3.44 20.27
CA ASP A 36 -8.35 4.69 20.26
C ASP A 36 -7.29 4.69 19.15
N ILE A 37 -6.62 3.55 18.95
CA ILE A 37 -5.65 3.38 17.86
C ILE A 37 -6.33 3.56 16.49
N CYS A 38 -7.48 2.92 16.28
CA CYS A 38 -8.23 3.04 15.02
C CYS A 38 -8.65 4.49 14.75
N TYR A 39 -9.22 5.17 15.73
CA TYR A 39 -9.58 6.58 15.58
C TYR A 39 -8.38 7.46 15.24
N ALA A 40 -7.26 7.32 15.96
CA ALA A 40 -6.05 8.08 15.69
C ALA A 40 -5.51 7.83 14.27
N LEU A 41 -5.55 6.58 13.80
CA LEU A 41 -5.09 6.22 12.46
C LEU A 41 -6.00 6.76 11.35
N LEU A 42 -7.31 6.68 11.53
CA LEU A 42 -8.30 7.15 10.55
C LEU A 42 -8.38 8.68 10.49
N THR A 43 -8.19 9.36 11.63
CA THR A 43 -8.09 10.83 11.67
C THR A 43 -6.88 11.34 10.87
N ALA A 44 -5.78 10.60 10.88
CA ALA A 44 -4.58 11.00 10.13
C ALA A 44 -4.73 10.83 8.61
N ARG A 45 -5.35 9.74 8.15
CA ARG A 45 -5.65 9.46 6.74
C ARG A 45 -6.60 8.28 6.60
N ALA A 46 -7.28 8.17 5.46
CA ALA A 46 -8.01 6.98 5.09
C ALA A 46 -7.10 5.74 5.08
N ARG A 47 -7.62 4.60 5.55
CA ARG A 47 -6.92 3.32 5.63
C ARG A 47 -7.86 2.19 5.30
N THR A 48 -7.31 1.13 4.73
CA THR A 48 -8.05 -0.10 4.51
C THR A 48 -8.21 -0.89 5.82
N ARG A 49 -9.19 -1.79 5.84
CA ARG A 49 -9.42 -2.71 6.96
C ARG A 49 -8.17 -3.52 7.30
N VAL A 50 -7.45 -4.00 6.28
CA VAL A 50 -6.21 -4.76 6.46
C VAL A 50 -5.09 -3.89 7.04
N GLU A 51 -4.90 -2.64 6.56
CA GLU A 51 -3.92 -1.71 7.13
C GLU A 51 -4.18 -1.44 8.62
N LEU A 52 -5.45 -1.36 9.03
CA LEU A 52 -5.83 -1.18 10.44
C LEU A 52 -5.58 -2.44 11.25
N LYS A 53 -5.98 -3.62 10.75
CA LYS A 53 -5.70 -4.92 11.39
C LYS A 53 -4.22 -5.09 11.67
N ASP A 54 -3.37 -4.90 10.66
CA ASP A 54 -1.92 -4.99 10.79
C ASP A 54 -1.36 -4.01 11.82
N ALA A 55 -1.91 -2.79 11.89
CA ALA A 55 -1.49 -1.80 12.86
C ALA A 55 -1.86 -2.19 14.29
N LEU A 56 -3.04 -2.77 14.50
CA LEU A 56 -3.50 -3.29 15.80
C LEU A 56 -2.61 -4.43 16.28
N LEU A 57 -2.37 -5.43 15.40
CA LEU A 57 -1.52 -6.58 15.73
C LEU A 57 -0.09 -6.15 16.08
N ARG A 58 0.52 -5.22 15.31
CA ARG A 58 1.84 -4.66 15.64
C ARG A 58 1.90 -3.91 16.97
N LYS A 59 0.76 -3.41 17.47
CA LYS A 59 0.67 -2.74 18.79
C LYS A 59 0.31 -3.72 19.92
N GLY A 60 0.34 -5.03 19.65
CA GLY A 60 0.10 -6.07 20.64
C GLY A 60 -1.38 -6.27 21.00
N ILE A 61 -2.30 -5.83 20.13
CA ILE A 61 -3.72 -6.15 20.27
C ILE A 61 -3.95 -7.57 19.76
N SER A 62 -4.71 -8.38 20.49
CA SER A 62 -5.06 -9.73 20.09
C SER A 62 -5.90 -9.71 18.78
N GLU A 63 -5.76 -10.76 17.99
CA GLU A 63 -6.52 -10.89 16.73
C GLU A 63 -8.03 -10.85 16.98
N GLN A 64 -8.48 -11.51 18.04
CA GLN A 64 -9.90 -11.53 18.43
C GLN A 64 -10.42 -10.11 18.73
N THR A 65 -9.68 -9.33 19.51
CA THR A 65 -10.05 -7.94 19.82
C THR A 65 -9.97 -7.05 18.58
N ALA A 66 -8.97 -7.23 17.73
CA ALA A 66 -8.83 -6.49 16.48
C ALA A 66 -10.05 -6.72 15.57
N GLU A 67 -10.44 -7.98 15.32
CA GLU A 67 -11.61 -8.31 14.49
C GLU A 67 -12.91 -7.75 15.07
N LEU A 68 -13.10 -7.83 16.38
CA LEU A 68 -14.28 -7.30 17.05
C LEU A 68 -14.39 -5.77 16.91
N VAL A 69 -13.28 -5.05 17.07
CA VAL A 69 -13.25 -3.58 16.93
C VAL A 69 -13.43 -3.18 15.46
N LEU A 70 -12.69 -3.79 14.53
CA LEU A 70 -12.83 -3.51 13.10
C LEU A 70 -14.25 -3.76 12.61
N GLY A 71 -14.88 -4.87 13.03
CA GLY A 71 -16.29 -5.13 12.69
C GLY A 71 -17.27 -4.07 13.22
N LYS A 72 -16.96 -3.38 14.33
CA LYS A 72 -17.75 -2.22 14.79
C LYS A 72 -17.54 -1.01 13.90
N PHE A 73 -16.31 -0.76 13.47
CA PHE A 73 -15.95 0.34 12.59
C PHE A 73 -16.54 0.16 11.20
N ASP A 74 -16.55 -1.07 10.65
CA ASP A 74 -17.23 -1.41 9.39
C ASP A 74 -18.72 -1.08 9.46
N ARG A 75 -19.41 -1.58 10.49
CA ARG A 75 -20.86 -1.32 10.68
C ARG A 75 -21.20 0.15 10.90
N ALA A 76 -20.27 0.92 11.46
CA ALA A 76 -20.42 2.36 11.64
C ALA A 76 -20.05 3.17 10.39
N GLY A 77 -19.63 2.52 9.29
CA GLY A 77 -19.18 3.19 8.07
C GLY A 77 -17.88 4.00 8.23
N LEU A 78 -17.10 3.71 9.28
CA LEU A 78 -15.81 4.39 9.53
C LEU A 78 -14.65 3.76 8.74
N ILE A 79 -14.82 2.53 8.28
CA ILE A 79 -13.96 1.83 7.33
C ILE A 79 -14.80 1.60 6.08
N ASP A 80 -14.29 2.05 4.95
CA ASP A 80 -14.91 1.87 3.64
C ASP A 80 -13.80 1.62 2.61
N ASP A 81 -13.53 0.35 2.35
CA ASP A 81 -12.49 -0.07 1.41
C ASP A 81 -12.87 0.27 -0.05
N ALA A 82 -14.16 0.40 -0.38
CA ALA A 82 -14.62 0.81 -1.70
C ALA A 82 -14.34 2.30 -1.93
N ALA A 83 -14.78 3.17 -1.03
CA ALA A 83 -14.48 4.59 -1.09
C ALA A 83 -12.96 4.86 -1.07
N PHE A 84 -12.20 4.08 -0.26
CA PHE A 84 -10.74 4.14 -0.28
C PHE A 84 -10.17 3.80 -1.66
N ALA A 85 -10.65 2.71 -2.29
CA ALA A 85 -10.18 2.26 -3.59
C ALA A 85 -10.45 3.29 -4.69
N GLU A 86 -11.63 3.89 -4.73
CA GLU A 86 -11.97 4.94 -5.70
C GLU A 86 -11.05 6.16 -5.60
N VAL A 87 -10.83 6.68 -4.38
CA VAL A 87 -9.94 7.82 -4.14
C VAL A 87 -8.51 7.46 -4.51
N TRP A 88 -8.08 6.24 -4.18
CA TRP A 88 -6.75 5.73 -4.50
C TRP A 88 -6.54 5.67 -6.01
N VAL A 89 -7.45 5.03 -6.75
CA VAL A 89 -7.38 4.91 -8.21
C VAL A 89 -7.29 6.29 -8.86
N ARG A 90 -8.23 7.19 -8.53
CA ARG A 90 -8.25 8.56 -9.09
C ARG A 90 -6.93 9.28 -8.84
N SER A 91 -6.45 9.26 -7.59
CA SER A 91 -5.20 9.93 -7.23
C SER A 91 -3.99 9.35 -7.95
N ARG A 92 -3.85 8.02 -7.96
CA ARG A 92 -2.70 7.36 -8.57
C ARG A 92 -2.69 7.44 -10.10
N HIS A 93 -3.84 7.31 -10.72
CA HIS A 93 -3.98 7.49 -12.17
C HIS A 93 -3.62 8.92 -12.56
N THR A 94 -4.26 9.92 -11.94
CA THR A 94 -4.08 11.33 -12.30
C THR A 94 -2.67 11.84 -12.01
N TYR A 95 -2.13 11.61 -10.82
CA TYR A 95 -0.86 12.23 -10.43
C TYR A 95 0.37 11.38 -10.72
N GLN A 96 0.25 10.05 -10.66
CA GLN A 96 1.37 9.15 -10.90
C GLN A 96 1.32 8.47 -12.27
N GLY A 97 0.20 8.54 -12.97
CA GLY A 97 0.01 7.93 -14.28
C GLY A 97 0.13 6.41 -14.24
N LEU A 98 -0.44 5.77 -13.21
CA LEU A 98 -0.49 4.31 -13.15
C LEU A 98 -1.61 3.80 -14.06
N ALA A 99 -1.32 2.74 -14.80
CA ALA A 99 -2.29 2.00 -15.58
C ALA A 99 -3.15 1.08 -14.69
N ARG A 100 -4.29 0.64 -15.18
CA ARG A 100 -5.25 -0.23 -14.47
C ARG A 100 -4.60 -1.43 -13.80
N ARG A 101 -3.70 -2.11 -14.51
CA ARG A 101 -2.97 -3.28 -13.97
C ARG A 101 -2.15 -2.94 -12.72
N ALA A 102 -1.44 -1.83 -12.72
CA ALA A 102 -0.65 -1.40 -11.57
C ALA A 102 -1.53 -0.92 -10.41
N LEU A 103 -2.65 -0.24 -10.72
CA LEU A 103 -3.65 0.18 -9.73
C LEU A 103 -4.26 -1.02 -9.00
N ALA A 104 -4.69 -2.05 -9.74
CA ALA A 104 -5.21 -3.28 -9.15
C ALA A 104 -4.18 -3.97 -8.24
N MET A 105 -2.90 -4.04 -8.67
CA MET A 105 -1.82 -4.60 -7.86
C MET A 105 -1.55 -3.78 -6.59
N GLU A 106 -1.65 -2.44 -6.65
CA GLU A 106 -1.51 -1.61 -5.45
C GLU A 106 -2.65 -1.82 -4.46
N LEU A 107 -3.90 -1.88 -4.93
CA LEU A 107 -5.08 -2.12 -4.09
C LEU A 107 -5.02 -3.49 -3.41
N ARG A 108 -4.64 -4.55 -4.13
CA ARG A 108 -4.41 -5.88 -3.55
C ARG A 108 -3.35 -5.86 -2.44
N ARG A 109 -2.22 -5.17 -2.66
CA ARG A 109 -1.17 -5.02 -1.63
C ARG A 109 -1.65 -4.25 -0.40
N LYS A 110 -2.69 -3.45 -0.55
CA LYS A 110 -3.35 -2.74 0.55
C LYS A 110 -4.45 -3.56 1.22
N GLY A 111 -4.70 -4.78 0.73
CA GLY A 111 -5.68 -5.69 1.27
C GLY A 111 -7.13 -5.39 0.88
N VAL A 112 -7.34 -4.59 -0.17
CA VAL A 112 -8.66 -4.41 -0.77
C VAL A 112 -9.04 -5.69 -1.49
N ALA A 113 -10.28 -6.16 -1.30
CA ALA A 113 -10.81 -7.35 -1.96
C ALA A 113 -10.77 -7.23 -3.48
N ASP A 114 -10.55 -8.34 -4.19
CA ASP A 114 -10.35 -8.33 -5.64
C ASP A 114 -11.53 -7.75 -6.41
N GLU A 115 -12.76 -8.03 -5.98
CA GLU A 115 -13.98 -7.52 -6.58
C GLU A 115 -14.08 -6.00 -6.44
N VAL A 116 -13.81 -5.47 -5.23
CA VAL A 116 -13.81 -4.04 -4.94
C VAL A 116 -12.69 -3.33 -5.73
N ALA A 117 -11.51 -3.94 -5.79
CA ALA A 117 -10.39 -3.41 -6.57
C ALA A 117 -10.70 -3.37 -8.07
N ALA A 118 -11.33 -4.42 -8.61
CA ALA A 118 -11.74 -4.48 -10.02
C ALA A 118 -12.79 -3.41 -10.36
N GLU A 119 -13.79 -3.23 -9.50
CA GLU A 119 -14.83 -2.21 -9.67
C GLU A 119 -14.23 -0.80 -9.67
N ALA A 120 -13.39 -0.48 -8.68
CA ALA A 120 -12.73 0.83 -8.61
C ALA A 120 -11.84 1.10 -9.82
N VAL A 121 -11.10 0.11 -10.30
CA VAL A 121 -10.22 0.23 -11.47
C VAL A 121 -11.00 0.37 -12.78
N ALA A 122 -12.21 -0.20 -12.88
CA ALA A 122 -13.08 -0.07 -14.06
C ALA A 122 -13.50 1.38 -14.35
N ALA A 123 -13.40 2.28 -13.37
CA ALA A 123 -13.61 3.71 -13.57
C ALA A 123 -12.57 4.37 -14.48
N VAL A 124 -11.43 3.73 -14.72
CA VAL A 124 -10.43 4.13 -15.73
C VAL A 124 -10.73 3.35 -17.00
N ASP A 125 -11.40 3.98 -17.96
CA ASP A 125 -11.68 3.37 -19.27
C ASP A 125 -10.44 3.32 -20.17
N ASP A 126 -10.58 2.70 -21.34
CA ASP A 126 -9.47 2.52 -22.28
C ASP A 126 -8.95 3.87 -22.83
N GLU A 127 -9.82 4.84 -23.06
CA GLU A 127 -9.48 6.16 -23.56
C GLU A 127 -8.67 6.95 -22.52
N ALA A 128 -9.14 7.00 -21.27
CA ALA A 128 -8.43 7.66 -20.19
C ALA A 128 -7.06 7.02 -19.92
N GLU A 129 -6.96 5.67 -20.01
CA GLU A 129 -5.69 4.97 -19.86
C GLU A 129 -4.71 5.31 -21.00
N GLU A 130 -5.19 5.33 -22.24
CA GLU A 130 -4.38 5.66 -23.42
C GLU A 130 -3.94 7.14 -23.40
N ASP A 131 -4.82 8.06 -23.09
CA ASP A 131 -4.49 9.49 -22.99
C ASP A 131 -3.45 9.75 -21.91
N ARG A 132 -3.57 9.06 -20.79
CA ARG A 132 -2.58 9.18 -19.73
C ARG A 132 -1.22 8.61 -20.13
N ALA A 133 -1.19 7.53 -20.91
CA ALA A 133 0.04 6.99 -21.50
C ALA A 133 0.69 8.00 -22.46
N ARG A 134 -0.11 8.65 -23.34
CA ARG A 134 0.36 9.70 -24.26
C ARG A 134 1.00 10.87 -23.50
N ASP A 135 0.36 11.36 -22.46
CA ASP A 135 0.90 12.45 -21.65
C ASP A 135 2.25 12.10 -21.02
N LEU A 136 2.39 10.86 -20.51
CA LEU A 136 3.65 10.37 -19.96
C LEU A 136 4.75 10.31 -21.02
N VAL A 137 4.42 9.83 -22.22
CA VAL A 137 5.37 9.78 -23.36
C VAL A 137 5.78 11.18 -23.76
N ARG A 138 4.85 12.09 -24.01
CA ARG A 138 5.13 13.50 -24.37
C ARG A 138 6.02 14.19 -23.34
N LYS A 139 5.73 14.01 -22.05
CA LYS A 139 6.54 14.58 -20.97
C LYS A 139 7.97 14.04 -21.00
N LYS A 140 8.16 12.74 -21.27
CA LYS A 140 9.48 12.11 -21.31
C LYS A 140 10.25 12.46 -22.60
N LEU A 141 9.59 12.53 -23.76
CA LEU A 141 10.22 12.92 -25.03
C LEU A 141 10.95 14.25 -24.93
N ARG A 142 10.38 15.24 -24.24
CA ARG A 142 11.02 16.54 -24.03
C ARG A 142 12.40 16.45 -23.38
N THR A 143 12.68 15.40 -22.64
CA THR A 143 13.97 15.19 -21.93
C THR A 143 14.91 14.25 -22.67
N MET A 144 14.55 13.79 -23.88
CA MET A 144 15.28 12.77 -24.63
C MET A 144 15.73 13.24 -26.03
N ALA A 145 15.76 14.54 -26.27
CA ALA A 145 16.07 15.13 -27.58
C ALA A 145 17.45 14.74 -28.16
N THR A 146 18.41 14.37 -27.31
CA THR A 146 19.78 14.02 -27.71
C THR A 146 20.03 12.52 -27.91
N LEU A 147 19.00 11.71 -27.69
CA LEU A 147 19.13 10.24 -27.79
C LEU A 147 18.73 9.78 -29.20
N ASP A 148 19.35 8.68 -29.65
CA ASP A 148 18.93 7.97 -30.85
C ASP A 148 17.53 7.34 -30.70
N ASP A 149 16.87 7.07 -31.78
CA ASP A 149 15.47 6.61 -31.81
C ASP A 149 15.29 5.26 -31.13
N THR A 150 16.16 4.31 -31.36
CA THR A 150 16.11 2.97 -30.74
C THR A 150 16.17 3.08 -29.22
N THR A 151 17.08 3.90 -28.70
CA THR A 151 17.23 4.14 -27.27
C THR A 151 16.00 4.86 -26.70
N ARG A 152 15.46 5.86 -27.42
CA ARG A 152 14.22 6.57 -27.04
C ARG A 152 13.06 5.60 -26.91
N ILE A 153 12.79 4.80 -27.96
CA ILE A 153 11.72 3.80 -27.99
C ILE A 153 11.83 2.87 -26.79
N ARG A 154 12.99 2.23 -26.61
CA ARG A 154 13.21 1.28 -25.51
C ARG A 154 12.96 1.90 -24.15
N ARG A 155 13.44 3.14 -23.92
CA ARG A 155 13.24 3.85 -22.66
C ARG A 155 11.80 4.24 -22.41
N LEU A 156 11.06 4.67 -23.44
CA LEU A 156 9.66 5.04 -23.34
C LEU A 156 8.76 3.82 -23.06
N VAL A 157 8.93 2.76 -23.84
CA VAL A 157 8.20 1.49 -23.61
C VAL A 157 8.48 0.95 -22.20
N ALA A 158 9.74 0.89 -21.78
CA ALA A 158 10.09 0.47 -20.42
C ALA A 158 9.51 1.40 -19.34
N ALA A 159 9.36 2.68 -19.61
CA ALA A 159 8.75 3.62 -18.67
C ALA A 159 7.24 3.36 -18.51
N LEU A 160 6.53 3.08 -19.60
CA LEU A 160 5.12 2.69 -19.57
C LEU A 160 4.93 1.33 -18.91
N ALA A 161 5.77 0.35 -19.23
CA ALA A 161 5.72 -0.98 -18.62
C ALA A 161 5.85 -0.91 -17.08
N ARG A 162 6.78 -0.08 -16.56
CA ARG A 162 6.92 0.14 -15.10
C ARG A 162 5.68 0.78 -14.46
N LYS A 163 4.85 1.47 -15.24
CA LYS A 163 3.58 2.05 -14.81
C LYS A 163 2.41 1.09 -14.96
N GLY A 164 2.66 -0.13 -15.48
CA GLY A 164 1.67 -1.18 -15.63
C GLY A 164 0.89 -1.18 -16.93
N TYR A 165 1.26 -0.34 -17.91
CA TYR A 165 0.66 -0.36 -19.23
C TYR A 165 0.99 -1.66 -19.95
N GLY A 166 -0.02 -2.22 -20.66
CA GLY A 166 0.18 -3.40 -21.48
C GLY A 166 1.13 -3.13 -22.66
N GLU A 167 1.86 -4.15 -23.10
CA GLU A 167 2.88 -4.03 -24.14
C GLU A 167 2.32 -3.44 -25.44
N GLY A 168 1.19 -3.98 -25.93
CA GLY A 168 0.55 -3.49 -27.16
C GLY A 168 0.15 -2.01 -27.09
N LEU A 169 -0.42 -1.55 -25.98
CA LEU A 169 -0.73 -0.15 -25.76
C LEU A 169 0.55 0.71 -25.70
N ALA A 170 1.57 0.23 -24.99
CA ALA A 170 2.82 0.95 -24.84
C ALA A 170 3.51 1.19 -26.18
N TYR A 171 3.64 0.14 -27.02
CA TYR A 171 4.22 0.29 -28.36
C TYR A 171 3.39 1.19 -29.27
N ARG A 172 2.05 1.02 -29.30
CA ARG A 172 1.15 1.85 -30.11
C ARG A 172 1.31 3.32 -29.75
N VAL A 173 1.22 3.66 -28.48
CA VAL A 173 1.32 5.05 -28.00
C VAL A 173 2.69 5.66 -28.29
N VAL A 174 3.78 4.92 -28.04
CA VAL A 174 5.13 5.41 -28.32
C VAL A 174 5.32 5.68 -29.80
N ARG A 175 4.90 4.75 -30.68
CA ARG A 175 4.97 4.94 -32.15
C ARG A 175 4.19 6.16 -32.61
N ASP A 176 2.96 6.32 -32.12
CA ASP A 176 2.10 7.42 -32.55
C ASP A 176 2.64 8.79 -32.09
N GLU A 177 3.19 8.87 -30.90
CA GLU A 177 3.77 10.12 -30.39
C GLU A 177 5.11 10.47 -31.05
N LEU A 178 5.94 9.47 -31.41
CA LEU A 178 7.16 9.71 -32.19
C LEU A 178 6.83 10.20 -33.61
N ARG A 179 5.86 9.57 -34.31
CA ARG A 179 5.40 10.04 -35.62
C ARG A 179 4.88 11.48 -35.59
N ARG A 180 4.15 11.86 -34.54
CA ARG A 180 3.70 13.25 -34.34
C ARG A 180 4.83 14.23 -34.10
N ALA A 181 5.90 13.76 -33.46
CA ALA A 181 7.09 14.57 -33.24
C ALA A 181 7.98 14.73 -34.49
N GLY A 182 7.68 14.03 -35.58
CA GLY A 182 8.45 14.04 -36.83
C GLY A 182 9.65 13.10 -36.80
N ASP A 183 9.70 12.16 -35.86
CA ASP A 183 10.78 11.17 -35.74
C ASP A 183 10.53 9.97 -36.67
N GLU A 184 11.58 9.41 -37.24
CA GLU A 184 11.50 8.18 -38.01
C GLU A 184 11.19 6.98 -37.08
N THR A 185 10.18 6.17 -37.46
CA THR A 185 9.70 5.06 -36.61
C THR A 185 10.12 3.68 -37.13
N THR A 186 11.01 3.63 -38.13
CA THR A 186 11.48 2.39 -38.79
C THR A 186 11.99 1.35 -37.76
N ALA A 187 12.67 1.80 -36.71
CA ALA A 187 13.16 0.93 -35.66
C ALA A 187 12.06 0.28 -34.78
N LEU A 188 10.80 0.71 -34.88
CA LEU A 188 9.66 0.11 -34.16
C LEU A 188 9.01 -1.01 -35.01
N ASP A 189 9.05 -0.87 -36.31
CA ASP A 189 8.46 -1.87 -37.22
C ASP A 189 9.29 -3.17 -37.23
N ASP A 190 10.60 -3.09 -36.86
CA ASP A 190 11.51 -4.24 -36.71
C ASP A 190 11.36 -4.98 -35.36
N LEU A 191 10.61 -4.44 -34.39
CA LEU A 191 10.45 -5.00 -33.03
C LEU A 191 9.08 -5.69 -32.79
N LEU A 192 8.19 -5.72 -33.80
CA LEU A 192 6.88 -6.35 -33.80
C LEU A 192 6.84 -7.59 -34.67
#